data_d6636ae8d7e371ac82e7c81f54e13679
#
_entry.id   d6636ae8d7e371ac82e7c81f54e13679
#
_cell.length_a   1.000
_cell.length_b   1.000
_cell.length_c   1.000
_cell.angle_alpha   90.00
_cell.angle_beta   90.00
_cell.angle_gamma   90.00
#
_symmetry.space_group_name_H-M   'P 1'
#
loop_
_entity.id
_entity.type
_entity.pdbx_description
1 polymer ?
#
loop_
_entity_poly.entity_id
_entity_poly.type
_entity_poly.pdbx_seq_one_letter_code
_entity_poly.pdbx_strand_id
1 'polypeptide(L)'
;MALDKNQIAQRIAQELQHNTYVNLGIGIPTLVANYIPKGIDIEFQSENGVLGMGPFPFEGDEDPDLINAGKQTITTLSGAVLFDSATSFAMIRGKHVQLTVLGAMEVSENGDIANWKIPGKMVKGMGGAMDLVASADNIIVAMMHTNRQGESKILKKCTLPITGVNCVKKVVTNLAVLEITQNGFKLLEKAPGVSVEEIKKATAADLIIEGEIPEMKL
;
A
#
# COMPACT_ATOMS: atom_id res chain seq x y z
N MET A 1 -20.14 -7.79 3.33
CA MET A 1 -19.15 -8.71 3.98
C MET A 1 -17.78 -8.06 3.88
N ALA A 2 -16.94 -8.12 4.92
CA ALA A 2 -15.58 -7.54 4.86
C ALA A 2 -14.75 -8.18 3.73
N LEU A 3 -13.94 -7.37 3.03
CA LEU A 3 -13.09 -7.84 1.93
C LEU A 3 -11.97 -8.75 2.43
N ASP A 4 -11.54 -9.67 1.61
CA ASP A 4 -10.27 -10.38 1.80
C ASP A 4 -9.08 -9.58 1.25
N LYS A 5 -7.86 -10.12 1.41
CA LYS A 5 -6.63 -9.44 0.98
C LYS A 5 -6.54 -9.25 -0.54
N ASN A 6 -7.06 -10.20 -1.32
CA ASN A 6 -7.07 -10.13 -2.76
C ASN A 6 -8.05 -9.06 -3.24
N GLN A 7 -9.21 -8.96 -2.63
CA GLN A 7 -10.20 -7.94 -2.94
C GLN A 7 -9.70 -6.53 -2.57
N ILE A 8 -8.96 -6.37 -1.45
CA ILE A 8 -8.29 -5.09 -1.13
C ILE A 8 -7.30 -4.73 -2.24
N ALA A 9 -6.47 -5.68 -2.66
CA ALA A 9 -5.50 -5.46 -3.73
C ALA A 9 -6.17 -5.14 -5.08
N GLN A 10 -7.26 -5.84 -5.42
CA GLN A 10 -8.06 -5.59 -6.61
C GLN A 10 -8.66 -4.17 -6.61
N ARG A 11 -9.18 -3.71 -5.46
CA ARG A 11 -9.67 -2.33 -5.35
C ARG A 11 -8.54 -1.30 -5.52
N ILE A 12 -7.35 -1.56 -4.93
CA ILE A 12 -6.18 -0.68 -5.08
C ILE A 12 -5.71 -0.61 -6.53
N ALA A 13 -5.76 -1.73 -7.26
CA ALA A 13 -5.35 -1.77 -8.67
C ALA A 13 -6.15 -0.78 -9.55
N GLN A 14 -7.34 -0.36 -9.14
CA GLN A 14 -8.13 0.65 -9.85
C GLN A 14 -7.55 2.07 -9.70
N GLU A 15 -6.61 2.29 -8.78
CA GLU A 15 -5.87 3.56 -8.62
C GLU A 15 -4.66 3.65 -9.56
N LEU A 16 -4.29 2.56 -10.24
CA LEU A 16 -3.17 2.53 -11.16
C LEU A 16 -3.46 3.41 -12.38
N GLN A 17 -2.47 4.20 -12.78
CA GLN A 17 -2.57 5.09 -13.93
C GLN A 17 -1.60 4.65 -15.03
N HIS A 18 -2.00 4.82 -16.28
CA HIS A 18 -1.18 4.51 -17.44
C HIS A 18 0.14 5.30 -17.44
N ASN A 19 1.23 4.68 -17.87
CA ASN A 19 2.58 5.27 -17.93
C ASN A 19 3.12 5.73 -16.57
N THR A 20 2.92 4.95 -15.52
CA THR A 20 3.46 5.25 -14.19
C THR A 20 4.40 4.17 -13.68
N TYR A 21 5.39 4.59 -12.90
CA TYR A 21 6.23 3.71 -12.11
C TYR A 21 5.60 3.51 -10.73
N VAL A 22 5.43 2.26 -10.35
CA VAL A 22 4.72 1.87 -9.12
C VAL A 22 5.63 1.01 -8.25
N ASN A 23 5.77 1.37 -6.98
CA ASN A 23 6.46 0.55 -5.99
C ASN A 23 5.43 -0.17 -5.11
N LEU A 24 5.60 -1.48 -4.90
CA LEU A 24 4.74 -2.30 -4.08
C LEU A 24 5.50 -2.81 -2.86
N GLY A 25 5.03 -2.43 -1.67
CA GLY A 25 5.51 -2.97 -0.41
C GLY A 25 5.13 -4.45 -0.22
N ILE A 26 5.68 -5.05 0.83
CA ILE A 26 5.50 -6.47 1.15
C ILE A 26 4.08 -6.75 1.70
N GLY A 27 3.51 -7.90 1.36
CA GLY A 27 2.24 -8.39 1.88
C GLY A 27 1.04 -8.08 0.98
N ILE A 28 -0.01 -7.42 1.47
CA ILE A 28 -1.18 -7.06 0.64
C ILE A 28 -0.76 -6.24 -0.60
N PRO A 29 0.15 -5.27 -0.50
CA PRO A 29 0.59 -4.49 -1.67
C PRO A 29 1.10 -5.33 -2.83
N THR A 30 1.87 -6.40 -2.60
CA THR A 30 2.39 -7.24 -3.68
C THR A 30 1.29 -7.91 -4.51
N LEU A 31 0.13 -8.15 -3.94
CA LEU A 31 -1.01 -8.75 -4.64
C LEU A 31 -1.62 -7.82 -5.70
N VAL A 32 -1.38 -6.51 -5.62
CA VAL A 32 -1.90 -5.52 -6.58
C VAL A 32 -1.44 -5.84 -8.00
N ALA A 33 -0.23 -6.37 -8.17
CA ALA A 33 0.32 -6.77 -9.46
C ALA A 33 -0.53 -7.81 -10.21
N ASN A 34 -1.36 -8.58 -9.51
CA ASN A 34 -2.23 -9.59 -10.11
C ASN A 34 -3.51 -9.00 -10.74
N TYR A 35 -3.80 -7.71 -10.51
CA TYR A 35 -5.08 -7.09 -10.86
C TYR A 35 -4.95 -5.85 -11.75
N ILE A 36 -3.87 -5.74 -12.51
CA ILE A 36 -3.65 -4.60 -13.42
C ILE A 36 -4.83 -4.51 -14.39
N PRO A 37 -5.53 -3.35 -14.48
CA PRO A 37 -6.63 -3.19 -15.39
C PRO A 37 -6.16 -3.32 -16.86
N LYS A 38 -7.00 -3.89 -17.71
CA LYS A 38 -6.69 -4.03 -19.14
C LYS A 38 -6.46 -2.66 -19.80
N GLY A 39 -5.40 -2.56 -20.60
CA GLY A 39 -5.07 -1.33 -21.33
C GLY A 39 -4.33 -0.28 -20.52
N ILE A 40 -3.91 -0.63 -19.30
CA ILE A 40 -3.03 0.21 -18.48
C ILE A 40 -1.62 -0.38 -18.54
N ASP A 41 -0.66 0.39 -19.07
CA ASP A 41 0.76 0.08 -18.99
C ASP A 41 1.34 0.76 -17.75
N ILE A 42 1.94 -0.05 -16.90
CA ILE A 42 2.67 0.38 -15.71
C ILE A 42 3.96 -0.42 -15.60
N GLU A 43 4.95 0.17 -14.97
CA GLU A 43 6.16 -0.54 -14.64
C GLU A 43 6.34 -0.64 -13.14
N PHE A 44 6.47 -1.86 -12.64
CA PHE A 44 6.78 -2.09 -11.23
C PHE A 44 8.27 -1.92 -10.99
N GLN A 45 8.58 -1.06 -10.04
CA GLN A 45 9.90 -0.87 -9.48
C GLN A 45 10.03 -1.66 -8.18
N SER A 46 11.09 -2.43 -8.03
CA SER A 46 11.46 -3.04 -6.75
C SER A 46 12.70 -2.35 -6.19
N GLU A 47 12.67 -1.93 -4.94
CA GLU A 47 13.72 -1.10 -4.32
C GLU A 47 15.10 -1.76 -4.28
N ASN A 48 15.18 -3.09 -4.36
CA ASN A 48 16.43 -3.83 -4.44
C ASN A 48 17.14 -3.71 -5.81
N GLY A 49 16.51 -3.10 -6.82
CA GLY A 49 17.18 -2.74 -8.08
C GLY A 49 16.57 -3.36 -9.34
N VAL A 50 15.25 -3.47 -9.42
CA VAL A 50 14.55 -3.95 -10.62
C VAL A 50 13.52 -2.91 -11.06
N LEU A 51 13.52 -2.57 -12.34
CA LEU A 51 12.43 -1.87 -13.02
C LEU A 51 11.92 -2.77 -14.15
N GLY A 52 10.60 -2.89 -14.28
CA GLY A 52 9.98 -3.87 -15.17
C GLY A 52 9.86 -5.25 -14.54
N MET A 53 9.54 -5.30 -13.24
CA MET A 53 9.23 -6.54 -12.54
C MET A 53 8.01 -7.22 -13.16
N GLY A 54 8.17 -8.48 -13.54
CA GLY A 54 7.12 -9.34 -14.09
C GLY A 54 6.37 -10.16 -13.03
N PRO A 55 5.50 -11.07 -13.47
CA PRO A 55 4.78 -11.98 -12.57
C PRO A 55 5.72 -12.96 -11.87
N PHE A 56 5.18 -13.70 -10.90
CA PHE A 56 5.91 -14.80 -10.28
C PHE A 56 6.20 -15.91 -11.30
N PRO A 57 7.39 -16.54 -11.26
CA PRO A 57 7.74 -17.67 -12.12
C PRO A 57 6.83 -18.88 -11.83
N PHE A 58 6.71 -19.79 -12.81
CA PHE A 58 6.13 -21.08 -12.57
C PHE A 58 7.09 -21.95 -11.75
N GLU A 59 6.54 -22.95 -11.08
CA GLU A 59 7.33 -23.92 -10.31
C GLU A 59 8.37 -24.63 -11.21
N GLY A 60 9.64 -24.52 -10.84
CA GLY A 60 10.78 -25.04 -11.59
C GLY A 60 11.46 -24.05 -12.54
N ASP A 61 10.87 -22.88 -12.76
CA ASP A 61 11.44 -21.80 -13.60
C ASP A 61 12.04 -20.65 -12.75
N GLU A 62 12.17 -20.87 -11.44
CA GLU A 62 12.66 -19.85 -10.51
C GLU A 62 14.15 -19.56 -10.71
N ASP A 63 14.49 -18.31 -10.87
CA ASP A 63 15.88 -17.83 -10.78
C ASP A 63 16.14 -17.30 -9.35
N PRO A 64 17.03 -17.96 -8.57
CA PRO A 64 17.29 -17.55 -7.18
C PRO A 64 17.95 -16.19 -7.04
N ASP A 65 18.59 -15.68 -8.11
CA ASP A 65 19.23 -14.36 -8.14
C ASP A 65 18.26 -13.25 -8.53
N LEU A 66 17.07 -13.61 -9.05
CA LEU A 66 16.05 -12.65 -9.48
C LEU A 66 14.91 -12.60 -8.47
N ILE A 67 15.05 -11.71 -7.50
CA ILE A 67 14.11 -11.56 -6.38
C ILE A 67 13.60 -10.13 -6.23
N ASN A 68 12.38 -9.97 -5.70
CA ASN A 68 11.86 -8.67 -5.27
C ASN A 68 12.38 -8.27 -3.88
N ALA A 69 12.04 -7.07 -3.43
CA ALA A 69 12.38 -6.58 -2.09
C ALA A 69 11.80 -7.45 -0.96
N GLY A 70 10.74 -8.21 -1.21
CA GLY A 70 10.15 -9.19 -0.30
C GLY A 70 10.87 -10.54 -0.30
N LYS A 71 11.97 -10.68 -1.06
CA LYS A 71 12.74 -11.93 -1.25
C LYS A 71 11.95 -13.07 -1.88
N GLN A 72 10.98 -12.73 -2.70
CA GLN A 72 10.25 -13.69 -3.53
C GLN A 72 10.87 -13.68 -4.93
N THR A 73 11.04 -14.85 -5.54
CA THR A 73 11.48 -14.97 -6.92
C THR A 73 10.47 -14.32 -7.86
N ILE A 74 10.97 -13.62 -8.85
CA ILE A 74 10.17 -12.89 -9.85
C ILE A 74 10.65 -13.22 -11.25
N THR A 75 9.87 -12.85 -12.24
CA THR A 75 10.31 -12.72 -13.63
C THR A 75 10.52 -11.25 -13.98
N THR A 76 11.10 -10.99 -15.14
CA THR A 76 11.23 -9.64 -15.69
C THR A 76 10.45 -9.52 -16.99
N LEU A 77 9.89 -8.35 -17.24
CA LEU A 77 9.27 -8.02 -18.53
C LEU A 77 10.35 -7.75 -19.58
N SER A 78 9.99 -7.85 -20.85
CA SER A 78 10.90 -7.43 -21.95
C SER A 78 11.22 -5.95 -21.80
N GLY A 79 12.50 -5.60 -21.81
CA GLY A 79 12.98 -4.23 -21.59
C GLY A 79 13.25 -3.87 -20.13
N ALA A 80 13.06 -4.82 -19.19
CA ALA A 80 13.39 -4.59 -17.79
C ALA A 80 14.86 -4.24 -17.59
N VAL A 81 15.14 -3.44 -16.56
CA VAL A 81 16.49 -2.98 -16.22
C VAL A 81 16.82 -3.38 -14.79
N LEU A 82 18.03 -3.94 -14.61
CA LEU A 82 18.61 -4.22 -13.31
C LEU A 82 19.67 -3.17 -12.98
N PHE A 83 19.67 -2.69 -11.75
CA PHE A 83 20.59 -1.65 -11.29
C PHE A 83 20.89 -1.82 -9.80
N ASP A 84 21.93 -1.14 -9.34
CA ASP A 84 22.33 -1.20 -7.94
C ASP A 84 21.34 -0.46 -7.01
N SER A 85 21.45 -0.72 -5.71
CA SER A 85 20.58 -0.08 -4.71
C SER A 85 20.75 1.44 -4.66
N ALA A 86 21.93 1.98 -4.95
CA ALA A 86 22.16 3.42 -4.96
C ALA A 86 21.32 4.09 -6.06
N THR A 87 21.33 3.53 -7.26
CA THR A 87 20.47 3.98 -8.38
C THR A 87 19.00 3.83 -8.05
N SER A 88 18.58 2.70 -7.48
CA SER A 88 17.20 2.47 -7.06
C SER A 88 16.69 3.55 -6.09
N PHE A 89 17.46 3.81 -5.03
CA PHE A 89 17.08 4.84 -4.06
C PHE A 89 17.22 6.27 -4.62
N ALA A 90 18.11 6.52 -5.59
CA ALA A 90 18.15 7.79 -6.30
C ALA A 90 16.86 8.01 -7.11
N MET A 91 16.31 6.99 -7.76
CA MET A 91 15.02 7.07 -8.45
C MET A 91 13.87 7.39 -7.47
N ILE A 92 13.83 6.71 -6.31
CA ILE A 92 12.81 6.94 -5.27
C ILE A 92 12.93 8.38 -4.76
N ARG A 93 14.11 8.80 -4.30
CA ARG A 93 14.37 10.15 -3.76
C ARG A 93 14.21 11.26 -4.81
N GLY A 94 14.49 10.94 -6.08
CA GLY A 94 14.28 11.82 -7.22
C GLY A 94 12.81 11.96 -7.64
N LYS A 95 11.87 11.32 -6.93
CA LYS A 95 10.42 11.35 -7.22
C LYS A 95 10.06 10.76 -8.59
N HIS A 96 10.82 9.76 -9.04
CA HIS A 96 10.50 9.07 -10.28
C HIS A 96 9.49 7.93 -10.10
N VAL A 97 9.12 7.61 -8.86
CA VAL A 97 8.05 6.65 -8.53
C VAL A 97 6.79 7.43 -8.19
N GLN A 98 5.77 7.35 -9.06
CA GLN A 98 4.55 8.15 -8.94
C GLN A 98 3.58 7.59 -7.89
N LEU A 99 3.56 6.27 -7.70
CA LEU A 99 2.69 5.60 -6.73
C LEU A 99 3.46 4.60 -5.90
N THR A 100 3.29 4.67 -4.61
CA THR A 100 3.77 3.65 -3.68
C THR A 100 2.59 3.06 -2.89
N VAL A 101 2.48 1.73 -2.88
CA VAL A 101 1.50 1.02 -2.05
C VAL A 101 2.23 0.35 -0.89
N LEU A 102 1.89 0.69 0.33
CA LEU A 102 2.53 0.18 1.55
C LEU A 102 1.55 -0.54 2.47
N GLY A 103 2.04 -1.54 3.18
CA GLY A 103 1.34 -2.06 4.35
C GLY A 103 1.55 -1.17 5.57
N ALA A 104 0.57 -1.13 6.49
CA ALA A 104 0.71 -0.41 7.75
C ALA A 104 0.16 -1.18 8.95
N MET A 105 0.71 -0.86 10.11
CA MET A 105 0.17 -1.26 11.41
C MET A 105 -0.82 -0.22 11.92
N GLU A 106 -0.52 1.07 11.73
CA GLU A 106 -1.38 2.21 12.09
C GLU A 106 -1.24 3.34 11.06
N VAL A 107 -2.33 4.08 10.86
CA VAL A 107 -2.37 5.34 10.11
C VAL A 107 -3.15 6.37 10.92
N SER A 108 -2.62 7.61 11.01
CA SER A 108 -3.29 8.71 11.69
C SER A 108 -4.12 9.58 10.74
N GLU A 109 -5.03 10.39 11.31
CA GLU A 109 -5.87 11.32 10.56
C GLU A 109 -5.06 12.41 9.82
N ASN A 110 -3.81 12.65 10.23
CA ASN A 110 -2.90 13.55 9.55
C ASN A 110 -2.09 12.87 8.43
N GLY A 111 -2.29 11.57 8.19
CA GLY A 111 -1.54 10.82 7.20
C GLY A 111 -0.16 10.33 7.67
N ASP A 112 0.08 10.27 8.98
CA ASP A 112 1.26 9.58 9.48
C ASP A 112 1.10 8.07 9.34
N ILE A 113 2.20 7.37 9.09
CA ILE A 113 2.23 5.91 8.94
C ILE A 113 3.20 5.28 9.94
N ALA A 114 2.79 4.18 10.57
CA ALA A 114 3.63 3.33 11.38
C ALA A 114 3.60 1.90 10.84
N ASN A 115 4.75 1.39 10.35
CA ASN A 115 4.79 0.08 9.71
C ASN A 115 6.07 -0.73 9.96
N TRP A 116 6.95 -0.31 10.89
CA TRP A 116 8.27 -0.94 11.02
C TRP A 116 8.54 -1.56 12.39
N LYS A 117 7.94 -1.06 13.46
CA LYS A 117 8.27 -1.47 14.84
C LYS A 117 7.05 -1.58 15.72
N ILE A 118 6.95 -2.70 16.43
CA ILE A 118 6.06 -2.87 17.59
C ILE A 118 6.95 -2.97 18.82
N PRO A 119 6.83 -2.06 19.81
CA PRO A 119 7.61 -2.13 21.03
C PRO A 119 7.52 -3.51 21.70
N GLY A 120 8.65 -4.01 22.18
CA GLY A 120 8.74 -5.34 22.81
C GLY A 120 8.74 -6.55 21.85
N LYS A 121 8.64 -6.31 20.51
CA LYS A 121 8.79 -7.36 19.51
C LYS A 121 10.08 -7.21 18.71
N MET A 122 10.50 -8.30 18.04
CA MET A 122 11.66 -8.27 17.15
C MET A 122 11.47 -7.21 16.05
N VAL A 123 12.49 -6.38 15.83
CA VAL A 123 12.52 -5.38 14.76
C VAL A 123 13.38 -5.91 13.63
N LYS A 124 12.79 -6.02 12.44
CA LYS A 124 13.52 -6.43 11.21
C LYS A 124 14.17 -5.25 10.48
N GLY A 125 13.95 -4.03 10.96
CA GLY A 125 14.39 -2.80 10.30
C GLY A 125 13.28 -2.17 9.46
N MET A 126 13.52 -0.92 9.03
CA MET A 126 12.56 -0.14 8.24
C MET A 126 12.61 -0.44 6.75
N GLY A 127 13.72 -1.02 6.27
CA GLY A 127 13.97 -1.18 4.82
C GLY A 127 13.91 0.16 4.08
N GLY A 128 13.48 0.14 2.84
CA GLY A 128 13.29 1.33 2.00
C GLY A 128 12.02 2.14 2.29
N ALA A 129 11.19 1.72 3.25
CA ALA A 129 9.91 2.39 3.52
C ALA A 129 10.07 3.86 3.89
N MET A 130 11.13 4.24 4.61
CA MET A 130 11.38 5.66 4.96
C MET A 130 11.68 6.53 3.74
N ASP A 131 12.44 6.04 2.80
CA ASP A 131 12.75 6.76 1.56
C ASP A 131 11.48 6.90 0.70
N LEU A 132 10.69 5.82 0.59
CA LEU A 132 9.42 5.83 -0.11
C LEU A 132 8.44 6.85 0.47
N VAL A 133 8.24 6.86 1.80
CA VAL A 133 7.29 7.78 2.45
C VAL A 133 7.76 9.23 2.46
N ALA A 134 9.07 9.47 2.36
CA ALA A 134 9.64 10.80 2.27
C ALA A 134 9.59 11.40 0.86
N SER A 135 9.46 10.57 -0.17
CA SER A 135 9.70 10.99 -1.55
C SER A 135 8.53 10.75 -2.51
N ALA A 136 7.71 9.73 -2.30
CA ALA A 136 6.58 9.43 -3.18
C ALA A 136 5.49 10.51 -3.07
N ASP A 137 5.02 10.96 -4.23
CA ASP A 137 3.96 11.98 -4.28
C ASP A 137 2.59 11.39 -3.90
N ASN A 138 2.39 10.10 -4.13
CA ASN A 138 1.14 9.41 -3.85
C ASN A 138 1.38 8.09 -3.10
N ILE A 139 0.96 8.04 -1.85
CA ILE A 139 1.08 6.85 -1.00
C ILE A 139 -0.31 6.33 -0.66
N ILE A 140 -0.56 5.08 -1.05
CA ILE A 140 -1.76 4.32 -0.68
C ILE A 140 -1.37 3.26 0.34
N VAL A 141 -2.11 3.20 1.43
CA VAL A 141 -1.93 2.15 2.44
C VAL A 141 -2.94 1.03 2.21
N ALA A 142 -2.43 -0.21 2.14
CA ALA A 142 -3.20 -1.45 2.07
C ALA A 142 -3.13 -2.20 3.40
N MET A 143 -4.22 -2.32 4.13
CA MET A 143 -4.20 -3.00 5.43
C MET A 143 -5.58 -3.49 5.88
N MET A 144 -5.62 -4.36 6.88
CA MET A 144 -6.87 -4.66 7.60
C MET A 144 -7.26 -3.44 8.45
N HIS A 145 -8.55 -3.16 8.56
CA HIS A 145 -9.09 -2.00 9.30
C HIS A 145 -8.82 -2.08 10.81
N THR A 146 -8.88 -3.31 11.33
CA THR A 146 -8.61 -3.61 12.74
C THR A 146 -7.48 -4.64 12.88
N ASN A 147 -6.92 -4.73 14.07
CA ASN A 147 -6.02 -5.81 14.44
C ASN A 147 -6.80 -7.10 14.78
N ARG A 148 -6.09 -8.17 15.20
CA ARG A 148 -6.71 -9.47 15.54
C ARG A 148 -7.59 -9.41 16.79
N GLN A 149 -7.42 -8.41 17.64
CA GLN A 149 -8.21 -8.16 18.84
C GLN A 149 -9.45 -7.30 18.55
N GLY A 150 -9.62 -6.83 17.30
CA GLY A 150 -10.73 -5.95 16.91
C GLY A 150 -10.44 -4.46 17.16
N GLU A 151 -9.23 -4.10 17.61
CA GLU A 151 -8.86 -2.71 17.84
C GLU A 151 -8.55 -2.01 16.52
N SER A 152 -8.97 -0.76 16.39
CA SER A 152 -8.77 0.04 15.19
C SER A 152 -7.28 0.28 14.89
N LYS A 153 -6.95 0.26 13.61
CA LYS A 153 -5.64 0.69 13.08
C LYS A 153 -5.71 2.07 12.43
N ILE A 154 -6.92 2.64 12.34
CA ILE A 154 -7.23 3.98 11.86
C ILE A 154 -7.44 4.87 13.08
N LEU A 155 -6.50 5.76 13.36
CA LEU A 155 -6.38 6.45 14.64
C LEU A 155 -6.35 7.97 14.45
N LYS A 156 -6.69 8.73 15.49
CA LYS A 156 -6.44 10.20 15.51
C LYS A 156 -4.93 10.48 15.47
N LYS A 157 -4.14 9.67 16.18
CA LYS A 157 -2.68 9.76 16.24
C LYS A 157 -2.09 8.36 16.37
N CYS A 158 -1.03 8.07 15.62
CA CYS A 158 -0.31 6.81 15.76
C CYS A 158 0.26 6.65 17.17
N THR A 159 0.15 5.45 17.71
CA THR A 159 0.71 5.05 19.02
C THR A 159 2.04 4.32 18.85
N LEU A 160 2.25 3.70 17.70
CA LEU A 160 3.49 3.03 17.34
C LEU A 160 4.53 4.01 16.77
N PRO A 161 5.82 3.65 16.80
CA PRO A 161 6.88 4.44 16.20
C PRO A 161 6.61 4.71 14.70
N ILE A 162 6.61 5.99 14.34
CA ILE A 162 6.25 6.50 13.02
C ILE A 162 7.36 6.17 12.01
N THR A 163 6.98 5.80 10.79
CA THR A 163 7.84 5.63 9.62
C THR A 163 7.92 6.91 8.80
N GLY A 164 6.80 7.58 8.63
CA GLY A 164 6.67 8.85 7.90
C GLY A 164 5.52 9.68 8.44
N VAL A 165 5.63 11.01 8.29
CA VAL A 165 4.64 11.99 8.73
C VAL A 165 3.95 12.61 7.54
N ASN A 166 2.64 12.82 7.64
CA ASN A 166 1.82 13.54 6.66
C ASN A 166 2.06 13.08 5.19
N CYS A 167 2.27 11.78 4.97
CA CYS A 167 2.66 11.25 3.66
C CYS A 167 1.57 10.38 3.01
N VAL A 168 0.71 9.74 3.80
CA VAL A 168 -0.39 8.90 3.28
C VAL A 168 -1.48 9.78 2.68
N LYS A 169 -1.93 9.41 1.47
CA LYS A 169 -3.05 10.08 0.78
C LYS A 169 -4.35 9.28 0.88
N LYS A 170 -4.24 7.96 0.83
CA LYS A 170 -5.40 7.07 0.81
C LYS A 170 -5.12 5.80 1.61
N VAL A 171 -6.14 5.29 2.28
CA VAL A 171 -6.10 4.01 2.97
C VAL A 171 -7.20 3.11 2.43
N VAL A 172 -6.84 1.93 1.95
CA VAL A 172 -7.79 0.91 1.51
C VAL A 172 -7.74 -0.26 2.49
N THR A 173 -8.88 -0.55 3.07
CA THR A 173 -9.01 -1.62 4.06
C THR A 173 -10.04 -2.65 3.62
N ASN A 174 -10.21 -3.69 4.42
CA ASN A 174 -11.28 -4.66 4.23
C ASN A 174 -12.70 -4.10 4.49
N LEU A 175 -12.83 -2.88 5.02
CA LEU A 175 -14.13 -2.26 5.30
C LEU A 175 -14.38 -1.00 4.48
N ALA A 176 -13.35 -0.22 4.16
CA ALA A 176 -13.50 1.12 3.63
C ALA A 176 -12.33 1.57 2.76
N VAL A 177 -12.60 2.53 1.87
CA VAL A 177 -11.61 3.42 1.26
C VAL A 177 -11.72 4.77 1.96
N LEU A 178 -10.61 5.22 2.52
CA LEU A 178 -10.48 6.47 3.25
C LEU A 178 -9.48 7.38 2.55
N GLU A 179 -9.81 8.63 2.36
CA GLU A 179 -8.90 9.69 1.92
C GLU A 179 -8.42 10.50 3.11
N ILE A 180 -7.14 10.86 3.12
CA ILE A 180 -6.60 11.79 4.11
C ILE A 180 -6.80 13.21 3.60
N THR A 181 -7.52 14.01 4.35
CA THR A 181 -7.77 15.43 4.06
C THR A 181 -7.16 16.32 5.15
N GLN A 182 -7.17 17.63 4.96
CA GLN A 182 -6.75 18.59 6.00
C GLN A 182 -7.63 18.51 7.27
N ASN A 183 -8.84 17.96 7.15
CA ASN A 183 -9.80 17.85 8.25
C ASN A 183 -9.91 16.42 8.82
N GLY A 184 -9.03 15.51 8.42
CA GLY A 184 -9.02 14.11 8.86
C GLY A 184 -9.46 13.13 7.78
N PHE A 185 -9.91 11.95 8.19
CA PHE A 185 -10.33 10.89 7.27
C PHE A 185 -11.69 11.17 6.62
N LYS A 186 -11.73 11.19 5.30
CA LYS A 186 -12.96 11.20 4.50
C LYS A 186 -13.28 9.80 4.02
N LEU A 187 -14.48 9.32 4.32
CA LEU A 187 -14.98 8.04 3.83
C LEU A 187 -15.41 8.18 2.37
N LEU A 188 -14.70 7.49 1.46
CA LEU A 188 -15.00 7.53 0.02
C LEU A 188 -15.89 6.36 -0.42
N GLU A 189 -15.58 5.14 0.07
CA GLU A 189 -16.28 3.91 -0.31
C GLU A 189 -16.36 2.97 0.88
N LYS A 190 -17.36 2.11 0.86
CA LYS A 190 -17.55 1.03 1.84
C LYS A 190 -17.48 -0.34 1.15
N ALA A 191 -17.05 -1.36 1.88
CA ALA A 191 -17.08 -2.73 1.37
C ALA A 191 -18.53 -3.18 1.11
N PRO A 192 -18.79 -4.03 0.10
CA PRO A 192 -20.12 -4.51 -0.22
C PRO A 192 -20.83 -5.14 0.98
N GLY A 193 -22.04 -4.64 1.29
CA GLY A 193 -22.84 -5.10 2.40
C GLY A 193 -22.35 -4.69 3.80
N VAL A 194 -21.36 -3.77 3.89
CA VAL A 194 -20.94 -3.17 5.16
C VAL A 194 -21.64 -1.82 5.32
N SER A 195 -22.17 -1.56 6.50
CA SER A 195 -22.82 -0.30 6.81
C SER A 195 -21.80 0.79 7.24
N VAL A 196 -22.16 2.05 7.05
CA VAL A 196 -21.37 3.18 7.54
C VAL A 196 -21.20 3.14 9.06
N GLU A 197 -22.22 2.68 9.78
CA GLU A 197 -22.17 2.57 11.24
C GLU A 197 -21.16 1.49 11.72
N GLU A 198 -21.04 0.38 10.99
CA GLU A 198 -20.01 -0.62 11.26
C GLU A 198 -18.60 -0.04 11.06
N ILE A 199 -18.39 0.75 10.00
CA ILE A 199 -17.11 1.42 9.74
C ILE A 199 -16.80 2.43 10.85
N LYS A 200 -17.76 3.27 11.24
CA LYS A 200 -17.59 4.21 12.37
C LYS A 200 -17.18 3.50 13.65
N LYS A 201 -17.88 2.40 13.98
CA LYS A 201 -17.58 1.61 15.18
C LYS A 201 -16.18 0.99 15.15
N ALA A 202 -15.70 0.61 13.98
CA ALA A 202 -14.37 0.02 13.78
C ALA A 202 -13.24 1.05 13.70
N THR A 203 -13.54 2.36 13.63
CA THR A 203 -12.59 3.44 13.43
C THR A 203 -12.40 4.23 14.72
N ALA A 204 -11.16 4.41 15.17
CA ALA A 204 -10.83 5.19 16.37
C ALA A 204 -10.42 6.66 16.05
N ALA A 205 -10.84 7.16 14.90
CA ALA A 205 -10.73 8.55 14.49
C ALA A 205 -12.08 9.05 13.98
N ASP A 206 -12.25 10.35 13.89
CA ASP A 206 -13.47 10.94 13.33
C ASP A 206 -13.49 10.76 11.81
N LEU A 207 -14.65 10.39 11.26
CA LEU A 207 -14.85 10.23 9.82
C LEU A 207 -15.70 11.35 9.26
N ILE A 208 -15.21 11.99 8.21
CA ILE A 208 -15.98 12.91 7.39
C ILE A 208 -16.80 12.08 6.41
N ILE A 209 -18.12 12.22 6.47
CA ILE A 209 -19.06 11.48 5.64
C ILE A 209 -19.93 12.50 4.91
N GLU A 210 -19.84 12.50 3.59
CA GLU A 210 -20.55 13.44 2.71
C GLU A 210 -21.42 12.66 1.74
N GLY A 211 -22.72 12.87 1.81
CA GLY A 211 -23.69 12.23 0.92
C GLY A 211 -23.83 10.73 1.13
N GLU A 212 -24.27 10.05 0.09
CA GLU A 212 -24.37 8.58 0.07
C GLU A 212 -23.00 7.96 -0.26
N ILE A 213 -22.57 7.00 0.56
CA ILE A 213 -21.28 6.33 0.38
C ILE A 213 -21.47 5.11 -0.53
N PRO A 214 -20.86 5.11 -1.73
CA PRO A 214 -20.95 3.98 -2.65
C PRO A 214 -20.22 2.74 -2.12
N GLU A 215 -20.63 1.58 -2.64
CA GLU A 215 -19.89 0.34 -2.42
C GLU A 215 -18.68 0.24 -3.35
N MET A 216 -17.58 -0.34 -2.85
CA MET A 216 -16.41 -0.66 -3.65
C MET A 216 -16.79 -1.57 -4.82
N LYS A 217 -16.34 -1.24 -6.01
CA LYS A 217 -16.38 -2.14 -7.17
C LYS A 217 -15.13 -3.05 -7.11
N LEU A 218 -15.32 -4.33 -7.42
CA LEU A 218 -14.25 -5.35 -7.41
C LEU A 218 -14.12 -6.00 -8.77
#